data_0029c9b1b698a8692ba1d33ee8b6a9d6
#
_entry.id   0029c9b1b698a8692ba1d33ee8b6a9d6
#
_cell.length_a   1.000
_cell.length_b   1.000
_cell.length_c   1.000
_cell.angle_alpha   90.00
_cell.angle_beta   90.00
_cell.angle_gamma   90.00
#
_symmetry.space_group_name_H-M   'P 1'
#
loop_
_entity.id
_entity.type
_entity.pdbx_description
1 polymer ?
#
loop_
_entity_poly.entity_id
_entity_poly.type
_entity_poly.pdbx_seq_one_letter_code
_entity_poly.pdbx_strand_id
1 'polypeptide(L)'
;MIAAYSATSQARVNAALETLFNAPLPELARLYEAMRYSVMNGGKRVRPLLAYAACEALGGKAEQANGAACSVELIHAYSLVHDDLPAMDDDDLRRGQPTTHKKFDEACAILAGDGLQSLAFSALLDPRLSDLSADIRLQQVTALAHAAGPAGMVGGQAIDLGSVGLKLDQKALEQMHRHKTGALIEVSVKLGALASGRAEKDELKSLQTYAQAIGLAFQVQDDILDVESDTETLGKRQGADIARDKPTYPALLGLDAAKAYALELRDQALHALRPFDAAAEPLRDLARYIVDRRN
;
A
#
# COMPACT_ATOMS: atom_id res chain seq x y z
N MET A 1 15.89 -8.14 -12.47
CA MET A 1 15.65 -8.94 -11.26
C MET A 1 14.29 -8.66 -10.65
N ILE A 2 13.85 -7.41 -10.52
CA ILE A 2 12.57 -7.07 -9.87
C ILE A 2 11.33 -7.72 -10.49
N ALA A 3 11.23 -7.87 -11.81
CA ALA A 3 10.08 -8.46 -12.46
C ALA A 3 9.83 -9.93 -12.04
N ALA A 4 10.89 -10.75 -11.94
CA ALA A 4 10.77 -12.14 -11.50
C ALA A 4 10.40 -12.22 -10.01
N TYR A 5 11.01 -11.38 -9.18
CA TYR A 5 10.68 -11.28 -7.75
C TYR A 5 9.22 -10.85 -7.54
N SER A 6 8.77 -9.83 -8.28
CA SER A 6 7.38 -9.36 -8.24
C SER A 6 6.39 -10.47 -8.63
N ALA A 7 6.66 -11.19 -9.72
CA ALA A 7 5.78 -12.27 -10.19
C ALA A 7 5.65 -13.39 -9.13
N THR A 8 6.77 -13.81 -8.53
CA THR A 8 6.76 -14.84 -7.48
C THR A 8 6.01 -14.37 -6.24
N SER A 9 6.27 -13.16 -5.77
CA SER A 9 5.63 -12.58 -4.59
C SER A 9 4.13 -12.33 -4.82
N GLN A 10 3.74 -11.86 -6.01
CA GLN A 10 2.33 -11.70 -6.39
C GLN A 10 1.59 -13.05 -6.40
N ALA A 11 2.19 -14.07 -7.00
CA ALA A 11 1.60 -15.42 -7.00
C ALA A 11 1.42 -15.94 -5.57
N ARG A 12 2.42 -15.76 -4.70
CA ARG A 12 2.40 -16.15 -3.30
C ARG A 12 1.27 -15.45 -2.52
N VAL A 13 1.21 -14.12 -2.56
CA VAL A 13 0.18 -13.39 -1.81
C VAL A 13 -1.21 -13.67 -2.35
N ASN A 14 -1.38 -13.78 -3.67
CA ASN A 14 -2.68 -14.10 -4.25
C ASN A 14 -3.18 -15.50 -3.81
N ALA A 15 -2.29 -16.50 -3.78
CA ALA A 15 -2.64 -17.82 -3.25
C ALA A 15 -3.01 -17.78 -1.77
N ALA A 16 -2.29 -17.01 -0.95
CA ALA A 16 -2.58 -16.85 0.47
C ALA A 16 -3.91 -16.11 0.69
N LEU A 17 -4.16 -15.01 -0.01
CA LEU A 17 -5.41 -14.24 0.06
C LEU A 17 -6.63 -15.09 -0.33
N GLU A 18 -6.52 -15.91 -1.37
CA GLU A 18 -7.61 -16.76 -1.83
C GLU A 18 -8.14 -17.70 -0.74
N THR A 19 -7.28 -18.15 0.17
CA THR A 19 -7.66 -19.02 1.30
C THR A 19 -8.56 -18.35 2.34
N LEU A 20 -8.66 -17.00 2.30
CA LEU A 20 -9.40 -16.21 3.27
C LEU A 20 -10.87 -15.99 2.88
N PHE A 21 -11.25 -16.25 1.62
CA PHE A 21 -12.58 -15.90 1.09
C PHE A 21 -13.57 -17.07 1.03
N ASN A 22 -13.46 -18.02 1.94
CA ASN A 22 -14.42 -19.11 2.06
C ASN A 22 -15.55 -18.70 2.99
N ALA A 23 -16.75 -18.43 2.44
CA ALA A 23 -17.94 -18.06 3.21
C ALA A 23 -18.34 -19.19 4.17
N PRO A 24 -18.46 -18.92 5.48
CA PRO A 24 -18.81 -19.97 6.45
C PRO A 24 -20.29 -20.38 6.38
N LEU A 25 -21.16 -19.53 5.80
CA LEU A 25 -22.59 -19.73 5.63
C LEU A 25 -23.02 -19.31 4.21
N PRO A 26 -23.99 -20.01 3.58
CA PRO A 26 -24.49 -19.62 2.25
C PRO A 26 -25.03 -18.17 2.18
N GLU A 27 -25.64 -17.70 3.26
CA GLU A 27 -26.21 -16.35 3.37
C GLU A 27 -25.14 -15.25 3.27
N LEU A 28 -23.90 -15.56 3.58
CA LEU A 28 -22.76 -14.64 3.50
C LEU A 28 -22.05 -14.68 2.13
N ALA A 29 -22.45 -15.56 1.23
CA ALA A 29 -21.76 -15.78 -0.05
C ALA A 29 -21.57 -14.48 -0.84
N ARG A 30 -22.61 -13.62 -0.91
CA ARG A 30 -22.55 -12.34 -1.62
C ARG A 30 -21.54 -11.38 -1.01
N LEU A 31 -21.47 -11.28 0.31
CA LEU A 31 -20.48 -10.45 1.01
C LEU A 31 -19.06 -10.93 0.71
N TYR A 32 -18.80 -12.24 0.85
CA TYR A 32 -17.48 -12.82 0.58
C TYR A 32 -17.08 -12.71 -0.89
N GLU A 33 -18.03 -12.79 -1.82
CA GLU A 33 -17.80 -12.53 -3.24
C GLU A 33 -17.39 -11.06 -3.48
N ALA A 34 -18.06 -10.10 -2.85
CA ALA A 34 -17.71 -8.67 -2.96
C ALA A 34 -16.34 -8.37 -2.36
N MET A 35 -16.02 -8.92 -1.19
CA MET A 35 -14.69 -8.82 -0.57
C MET A 35 -13.61 -9.41 -1.48
N ARG A 36 -13.82 -10.64 -1.95
CA ARG A 36 -12.89 -11.32 -2.87
C ARG A 36 -12.70 -10.53 -4.16
N TYR A 37 -13.80 -10.05 -4.77
CA TYR A 37 -13.75 -9.25 -5.98
C TYR A 37 -12.87 -8.01 -5.83
N SER A 38 -13.04 -7.23 -4.76
CA SER A 38 -12.27 -6.01 -4.52
C SER A 38 -10.79 -6.26 -4.27
N VAL A 39 -10.43 -7.41 -3.69
CA VAL A 39 -9.03 -7.79 -3.44
C VAL A 39 -8.39 -8.41 -4.68
N MET A 40 -9.10 -9.29 -5.39
CA MET A 40 -8.53 -10.11 -6.47
C MET A 40 -8.63 -9.49 -7.86
N ASN A 41 -9.13 -8.26 -7.99
CA ASN A 41 -9.26 -7.54 -9.27
C ASN A 41 -7.92 -7.03 -9.87
N GLY A 42 -6.80 -7.62 -9.48
CA GLY A 42 -5.47 -7.26 -9.97
C GLY A 42 -4.71 -6.28 -9.06
N GLY A 43 -3.70 -5.63 -9.62
CA GLY A 43 -2.84 -4.68 -8.91
C GLY A 43 -1.39 -5.13 -8.80
N LYS A 44 -0.49 -4.16 -8.62
CA LYS A 44 0.97 -4.40 -8.56
C LYS A 44 1.43 -5.07 -7.27
N ARG A 45 0.58 -5.18 -6.25
CA ARG A 45 0.88 -5.79 -4.95
C ARG A 45 2.14 -5.21 -4.28
N VAL A 46 2.38 -3.92 -4.42
CA VAL A 46 3.62 -3.27 -3.91
C VAL A 46 3.78 -3.44 -2.39
N ARG A 47 2.69 -3.31 -1.63
CA ARG A 47 2.72 -3.45 -0.16
C ARG A 47 3.07 -4.87 0.29
N PRO A 48 2.44 -5.93 -0.24
CA PRO A 48 2.89 -7.32 -0.05
C PRO A 48 4.35 -7.55 -0.44
N LEU A 49 4.80 -7.02 -1.59
CA LEU A 49 6.18 -7.15 -2.03
C LEU A 49 7.16 -6.56 -1.01
N LEU A 50 6.84 -5.38 -0.48
CA LEU A 50 7.65 -4.74 0.56
C LEU A 50 7.71 -5.58 1.84
N ALA A 51 6.59 -6.21 2.25
CA ALA A 51 6.57 -7.07 3.43
C ALA A 51 7.47 -8.32 3.23
N TYR A 52 7.37 -8.99 2.08
CA TYR A 52 8.24 -10.12 1.78
C TYR A 52 9.71 -9.72 1.73
N ALA A 53 10.04 -8.66 0.99
CA ALA A 53 11.41 -8.19 0.83
C ALA A 53 12.05 -7.75 2.16
N ALA A 54 11.28 -7.13 3.05
CA ALA A 54 11.77 -6.74 4.38
C ALA A 54 12.01 -7.94 5.29
N CYS A 55 11.18 -8.98 5.20
CA CYS A 55 11.41 -10.24 5.93
C CYS A 55 12.69 -10.93 5.45
N GLU A 56 12.85 -11.07 4.14
CA GLU A 56 14.01 -11.72 3.54
C GLU A 56 15.31 -10.92 3.76
N ALA A 57 15.26 -9.58 3.75
CA ALA A 57 16.41 -8.72 4.04
C ALA A 57 16.99 -8.94 5.44
N LEU A 58 16.21 -9.48 6.38
CA LEU A 58 16.64 -9.85 7.74
C LEU A 58 16.87 -11.36 7.89
N GLY A 59 17.00 -12.10 6.77
CA GLY A 59 17.26 -13.55 6.76
C GLY A 59 16.04 -14.39 7.17
N GLY A 60 14.83 -13.83 7.17
CA GLY A 60 13.58 -14.57 7.29
C GLY A 60 13.21 -15.28 5.99
N LYS A 61 12.25 -16.19 6.06
CA LYS A 61 11.66 -16.84 4.89
C LYS A 61 10.40 -16.08 4.47
N ALA A 62 10.16 -15.95 3.17
CA ALA A 62 8.99 -15.24 2.64
C ALA A 62 7.65 -15.75 3.24
N GLU A 63 7.53 -17.08 3.47
CA GLU A 63 6.33 -17.68 4.07
C GLU A 63 5.97 -17.11 5.44
N GLN A 64 6.96 -16.70 6.23
CA GLN A 64 6.74 -16.07 7.54
C GLN A 64 5.99 -14.74 7.43
N ALA A 65 6.13 -14.05 6.28
CA ALA A 65 5.49 -12.77 6.03
C ALA A 65 4.11 -12.89 5.32
N ASN A 66 3.56 -14.10 5.09
CA ASN A 66 2.26 -14.23 4.41
C ASN A 66 1.14 -13.50 5.15
N GLY A 67 1.04 -13.63 6.48
CA GLY A 67 0.07 -12.91 7.29
C GLY A 67 0.21 -11.40 7.15
N ALA A 68 1.44 -10.87 7.21
CA ALA A 68 1.75 -9.47 7.01
C ALA A 68 1.37 -8.98 5.61
N ALA A 69 1.75 -9.73 4.56
CA ALA A 69 1.46 -9.43 3.17
C ALA A 69 -0.04 -9.39 2.87
N CYS A 70 -0.80 -10.40 3.35
CA CYS A 70 -2.25 -10.43 3.23
C CYS A 70 -2.90 -9.24 3.95
N SER A 71 -2.50 -8.99 5.17
CA SER A 71 -3.06 -7.96 6.05
C SER A 71 -2.95 -6.56 5.43
N VAL A 72 -1.77 -6.17 4.94
CA VAL A 72 -1.59 -4.84 4.33
C VAL A 72 -2.35 -4.69 3.01
N GLU A 73 -2.52 -5.78 2.25
CA GLU A 73 -3.32 -5.75 1.02
C GLU A 73 -4.82 -5.69 1.30
N LEU A 74 -5.30 -6.37 2.36
CA LEU A 74 -6.69 -6.28 2.80
C LEU A 74 -7.04 -4.87 3.28
N ILE A 75 -6.17 -4.22 4.07
CA ILE A 75 -6.33 -2.81 4.45
C ILE A 75 -6.34 -1.90 3.22
N HIS A 76 -5.42 -2.11 2.29
CA HIS A 76 -5.40 -1.33 1.06
C HIS A 76 -6.66 -1.54 0.21
N ALA A 77 -7.16 -2.77 0.11
CA ALA A 77 -8.37 -3.05 -0.66
C ALA A 77 -9.60 -2.40 -0.02
N TYR A 78 -9.76 -2.47 1.32
CA TYR A 78 -10.87 -1.81 1.98
C TYR A 78 -10.83 -0.30 1.76
N SER A 79 -9.65 0.34 1.85
CA SER A 79 -9.55 1.79 1.63
C SER A 79 -10.03 2.18 0.23
N LEU A 80 -9.65 1.38 -0.79
CA LEU A 80 -10.11 1.62 -2.17
C LEU A 80 -11.61 1.41 -2.34
N VAL A 81 -12.18 0.38 -1.70
CA VAL A 81 -13.64 0.13 -1.75
C VAL A 81 -14.42 1.31 -1.18
N HIS A 82 -13.96 1.87 -0.05
CA HIS A 82 -14.62 3.01 0.57
C HIS A 82 -14.35 4.32 -0.17
N ASP A 83 -13.13 4.52 -0.69
CA ASP A 83 -12.78 5.70 -1.50
C ASP A 83 -13.64 5.79 -2.78
N ASP A 84 -14.00 4.65 -3.38
CA ASP A 84 -14.82 4.59 -4.60
C ASP A 84 -16.31 4.94 -4.39
N LEU A 85 -16.81 4.97 -3.14
CA LEU A 85 -18.22 5.22 -2.85
C LEU A 85 -18.67 6.63 -3.28
N PRO A 86 -19.99 6.81 -3.59
CA PRO A 86 -20.54 8.12 -3.98
C PRO A 86 -20.33 9.24 -2.95
N ALA A 87 -20.18 8.90 -1.67
CA ALA A 87 -19.90 9.86 -0.60
C ALA A 87 -18.41 10.29 -0.54
N MET A 88 -17.55 9.67 -1.35
CA MET A 88 -16.10 9.88 -1.39
C MET A 88 -15.68 10.36 -2.80
N ASP A 89 -14.94 9.55 -3.56
CA ASP A 89 -14.44 9.91 -4.90
C ASP A 89 -15.47 9.68 -6.02
N ASP A 90 -16.55 8.92 -5.78
CA ASP A 90 -17.64 8.54 -6.73
C ASP A 90 -17.10 7.96 -8.04
N ASP A 91 -16.17 7.02 -7.93
CA ASP A 91 -15.52 6.40 -9.09
C ASP A 91 -16.31 5.18 -9.58
N ASP A 92 -16.63 5.13 -10.89
CA ASP A 92 -17.36 4.02 -11.51
C ASP A 92 -16.45 2.83 -11.84
N LEU A 93 -15.17 3.09 -12.12
CA LEU A 93 -14.20 2.10 -12.57
C LEU A 93 -12.90 2.15 -11.75
N ARG A 94 -12.37 0.97 -11.44
CA ARG A 94 -11.05 0.79 -10.85
C ARG A 94 -10.28 -0.31 -11.56
N ARG A 95 -9.09 0.01 -12.07
CA ARG A 95 -8.27 -0.93 -12.87
C ARG A 95 -9.04 -1.49 -14.09
N GLY A 96 -9.90 -0.67 -14.70
CA GLY A 96 -10.71 -1.07 -15.86
C GLY A 96 -11.91 -1.97 -15.54
N GLN A 97 -12.19 -2.25 -14.26
CA GLN A 97 -13.34 -3.02 -13.81
C GLN A 97 -14.32 -2.13 -13.04
N PRO A 98 -15.63 -2.43 -13.02
CA PRO A 98 -16.59 -1.72 -12.19
C PRO A 98 -16.14 -1.71 -10.72
N THR A 99 -16.32 -0.56 -10.04
CA THR A 99 -16.07 -0.47 -8.59
C THR A 99 -17.05 -1.37 -7.82
N THR A 100 -16.72 -1.69 -6.57
CA THR A 100 -17.50 -2.67 -5.79
C THR A 100 -18.97 -2.24 -5.64
N HIS A 101 -19.22 -0.94 -5.38
CA HIS A 101 -20.59 -0.44 -5.25
C HIS A 101 -21.38 -0.44 -6.58
N LYS A 102 -20.71 -0.34 -7.72
CA LYS A 102 -21.37 -0.45 -9.04
C LYS A 102 -21.68 -1.90 -9.40
N LYS A 103 -20.82 -2.84 -9.01
CA LYS A 103 -21.01 -4.27 -9.31
C LYS A 103 -22.03 -4.94 -8.37
N PHE A 104 -22.04 -4.58 -7.09
CA PHE A 104 -22.91 -5.22 -6.10
C PHE A 104 -24.02 -4.26 -5.64
N ASP A 105 -23.75 -3.29 -4.84
CA ASP A 105 -24.50 -2.10 -4.41
C ASP A 105 -23.70 -1.36 -3.33
N GLU A 106 -24.13 -0.16 -2.90
CA GLU A 106 -23.44 0.66 -1.90
C GLU A 106 -23.39 -0.02 -0.53
N ALA A 107 -24.50 -0.61 -0.07
CA ALA A 107 -24.56 -1.27 1.23
C ALA A 107 -23.60 -2.47 1.28
N CYS A 108 -23.56 -3.27 0.21
CA CYS A 108 -22.64 -4.39 0.10
C CYS A 108 -21.18 -3.92 0.05
N ALA A 109 -20.88 -2.80 -0.62
CA ALA A 109 -19.54 -2.23 -0.68
C ALA A 109 -19.08 -1.72 0.69
N ILE A 110 -19.94 -1.01 1.44
CA ILE A 110 -19.64 -0.58 2.81
C ILE A 110 -19.30 -1.79 3.69
N LEU A 111 -20.16 -2.80 3.70
CA LEU A 111 -19.94 -4.01 4.49
C LEU A 111 -18.71 -4.81 4.04
N ALA A 112 -18.41 -4.81 2.74
CA ALA A 112 -17.19 -5.45 2.23
C ALA A 112 -15.92 -4.74 2.75
N GLY A 113 -15.90 -3.41 2.76
CA GLY A 113 -14.82 -2.64 3.35
C GLY A 113 -14.64 -2.91 4.84
N ASP A 114 -15.73 -2.90 5.63
CA ASP A 114 -15.72 -3.21 7.07
C ASP A 114 -15.20 -4.63 7.33
N GLY A 115 -15.67 -5.59 6.51
CA GLY A 115 -15.25 -6.98 6.58
C GLY A 115 -13.77 -7.15 6.25
N LEU A 116 -13.27 -6.49 5.22
CA LEU A 116 -11.85 -6.53 4.82
C LEU A 116 -10.94 -5.92 5.90
N GLN A 117 -11.34 -4.80 6.51
CA GLN A 117 -10.60 -4.18 7.60
C GLN A 117 -10.45 -5.15 8.77
N SER A 118 -11.54 -5.78 9.21
CA SER A 118 -11.52 -6.76 10.31
C SER A 118 -10.71 -8.01 9.94
N LEU A 119 -10.86 -8.50 8.71
CA LEU A 119 -10.14 -9.67 8.19
C LEU A 119 -8.63 -9.45 8.14
N ALA A 120 -8.18 -8.20 7.91
CA ALA A 120 -6.76 -7.87 7.91
C ALA A 120 -6.09 -8.16 9.25
N PHE A 121 -6.73 -7.87 10.37
CA PHE A 121 -6.22 -8.22 11.69
C PHE A 121 -6.26 -9.71 11.96
N SER A 122 -7.33 -10.39 11.50
CA SER A 122 -7.44 -11.85 11.58
C SER A 122 -6.32 -12.54 10.80
N ALA A 123 -5.93 -12.02 9.64
CA ALA A 123 -4.85 -12.57 8.82
C ALA A 123 -3.49 -12.56 9.53
N LEU A 124 -3.18 -11.52 10.35
CA LEU A 124 -1.96 -11.48 11.17
C LEU A 124 -1.94 -12.57 12.26
N LEU A 125 -3.10 -13.00 12.70
CA LEU A 125 -3.26 -13.99 13.77
C LEU A 125 -3.45 -15.41 13.25
N ASP A 126 -3.68 -15.60 11.96
CA ASP A 126 -3.98 -16.90 11.35
C ASP A 126 -2.71 -17.77 11.27
N PRO A 127 -2.66 -18.91 12.01
CA PRO A 127 -1.51 -19.82 11.98
C PRO A 127 -1.31 -20.51 10.63
N ARG A 128 -2.32 -20.54 9.77
CA ARG A 128 -2.22 -21.09 8.41
C ARG A 128 -1.39 -20.20 7.49
N LEU A 129 -1.33 -18.90 7.75
CA LEU A 129 -0.58 -17.93 6.95
C LEU A 129 0.86 -17.77 7.42
N SER A 130 1.09 -17.80 8.74
CA SER A 130 2.43 -17.66 9.30
C SER A 130 2.50 -18.26 10.72
N ASP A 131 3.60 -18.96 11.02
CA ASP A 131 3.86 -19.51 12.35
C ASP A 131 4.80 -18.56 13.11
N LEU A 132 4.21 -17.55 13.78
CA LEU A 132 4.92 -16.54 14.55
C LEU A 132 4.51 -16.60 16.03
N SER A 133 5.42 -16.15 16.91
CA SER A 133 5.12 -16.05 18.34
C SER A 133 4.00 -15.04 18.62
N ALA A 134 3.31 -15.20 19.74
CA ALA A 134 2.27 -14.27 20.18
C ALA A 134 2.78 -12.83 20.32
N ASP A 135 4.02 -12.66 20.80
CA ASP A 135 4.64 -11.33 20.96
C ASP A 135 4.86 -10.63 19.61
N ILE A 136 5.33 -11.36 18.59
CA ILE A 136 5.50 -10.80 17.24
C ILE A 136 4.13 -10.43 16.66
N ARG A 137 3.13 -11.30 16.77
CA ARG A 137 1.77 -11.03 16.30
C ARG A 137 1.16 -9.81 17.00
N LEU A 138 1.34 -9.64 18.31
CA LEU A 138 0.87 -8.48 19.03
C LEU A 138 1.55 -7.19 18.53
N GLN A 139 2.86 -7.21 18.29
CA GLN A 139 3.59 -6.08 17.71
C GLN A 139 3.08 -5.74 16.30
N GLN A 140 2.81 -6.75 15.46
CA GLN A 140 2.26 -6.56 14.12
C GLN A 140 0.86 -5.95 14.16
N VAL A 141 -0.05 -6.49 14.98
CA VAL A 141 -1.42 -5.97 15.16
C VAL A 141 -1.40 -4.52 15.63
N THR A 142 -0.57 -4.21 16.64
CA THR A 142 -0.41 -2.85 17.15
C THR A 142 0.10 -1.89 16.07
N ALA A 143 1.11 -2.29 15.31
CA ALA A 143 1.67 -1.48 14.24
C ALA A 143 0.64 -1.22 13.12
N LEU A 144 -0.12 -2.26 12.71
CA LEU A 144 -1.16 -2.13 11.70
C LEU A 144 -2.30 -1.24 12.14
N ALA A 145 -2.78 -1.40 13.38
CA ALA A 145 -3.86 -0.59 13.94
C ALA A 145 -3.51 0.90 13.95
N HIS A 146 -2.25 1.23 14.31
CA HIS A 146 -1.77 2.61 14.27
C HIS A 146 -1.72 3.14 12.83
N ALA A 147 -1.14 2.38 11.89
CA ALA A 147 -0.92 2.82 10.52
C ALA A 147 -2.22 2.89 9.68
N ALA A 148 -3.18 2.00 9.92
CA ALA A 148 -4.48 2.01 9.24
C ALA A 148 -5.48 3.00 9.87
N GLY A 149 -5.27 3.37 11.14
CA GLY A 149 -6.23 4.11 11.96
C GLY A 149 -6.19 5.63 11.77
N PRO A 150 -6.80 6.39 12.73
CA PRO A 150 -6.96 7.85 12.64
C PRO A 150 -5.63 8.61 12.70
N ALA A 151 -4.58 8.02 13.28
CA ALA A 151 -3.23 8.60 13.28
C ALA A 151 -2.38 8.18 12.06
N GLY A 152 -2.96 7.42 11.13
CA GLY A 152 -2.33 6.94 9.91
C GLY A 152 -3.21 7.19 8.68
N MET A 153 -3.50 6.13 7.92
CA MET A 153 -4.16 6.22 6.61
C MET A 153 -5.53 6.90 6.66
N VAL A 154 -6.40 6.54 7.62
CA VAL A 154 -7.72 7.17 7.76
C VAL A 154 -7.60 8.66 8.06
N GLY A 155 -6.65 9.05 8.94
CA GLY A 155 -6.35 10.46 9.20
C GLY A 155 -5.84 11.20 7.96
N GLY A 156 -4.97 10.54 7.17
CA GLY A 156 -4.49 11.06 5.90
C GLY A 156 -5.61 11.28 4.88
N GLN A 157 -6.57 10.36 4.80
CA GLN A 157 -7.76 10.51 3.96
C GLN A 157 -8.63 11.69 4.42
N ALA A 158 -8.81 11.87 5.73
CA ALA A 158 -9.55 13.00 6.28
C ALA A 158 -8.86 14.34 5.96
N ILE A 159 -7.52 14.40 6.01
CA ILE A 159 -6.75 15.58 5.62
C ILE A 159 -6.93 15.85 4.11
N ASP A 160 -6.86 14.83 3.26
CA ASP A 160 -7.01 14.95 1.81
C ASP A 160 -8.37 15.54 1.44
N LEU A 161 -9.45 14.96 1.96
CA LEU A 161 -10.82 15.48 1.75
C LEU A 161 -10.99 16.91 2.27
N GLY A 162 -10.43 17.21 3.44
CA GLY A 162 -10.49 18.56 4.03
C GLY A 162 -9.62 19.58 3.30
N SER A 163 -8.75 19.14 2.39
CA SER A 163 -7.81 20.00 1.64
C SER A 163 -8.28 20.36 0.23
N VAL A 164 -9.41 19.81 -0.22
CA VAL A 164 -9.97 20.11 -1.55
C VAL A 164 -10.26 21.62 -1.66
N GLY A 165 -9.74 22.24 -2.72
CA GLY A 165 -9.85 23.69 -2.95
C GLY A 165 -8.94 24.56 -2.08
N LEU A 166 -8.07 23.96 -1.23
CA LEU A 166 -7.09 24.70 -0.43
C LEU A 166 -5.71 24.68 -1.10
N LYS A 167 -4.97 25.78 -0.96
CA LYS A 167 -3.56 25.82 -1.35
C LYS A 167 -2.70 25.30 -0.19
N LEU A 168 -2.19 24.09 -0.33
CA LEU A 168 -1.23 23.52 0.62
C LEU A 168 0.19 24.00 0.28
N ASP A 169 1.00 24.26 1.31
CA ASP A 169 2.45 24.34 1.14
C ASP A 169 3.06 22.93 1.03
N GLN A 170 4.33 22.83 0.67
CA GLN A 170 5.03 21.54 0.50
C GLN A 170 4.97 20.70 1.78
N LYS A 171 5.14 21.31 2.95
CA LYS A 171 5.14 20.58 4.23
C LYS A 171 3.79 19.96 4.55
N ALA A 172 2.70 20.69 4.31
CA ALA A 172 1.35 20.20 4.50
C ALA A 172 1.01 19.08 3.52
N LEU A 173 1.42 19.23 2.23
CA LEU A 173 1.27 18.19 1.22
C LEU A 173 2.05 16.92 1.59
N GLU A 174 3.30 17.04 2.00
CA GLU A 174 4.09 15.90 2.48
C GLU A 174 3.44 15.20 3.68
N GLN A 175 2.93 15.97 4.64
CA GLN A 175 2.25 15.41 5.81
C GLN A 175 1.00 14.63 5.41
N MET A 176 0.17 15.14 4.53
CA MET A 176 -0.99 14.44 3.99
C MET A 176 -0.58 13.11 3.34
N HIS A 177 0.41 13.13 2.44
CA HIS A 177 0.87 11.94 1.75
C HIS A 177 1.54 10.91 2.67
N ARG A 178 2.30 11.37 3.68
CA ARG A 178 2.90 10.49 4.70
C ARG A 178 1.83 9.71 5.47
N HIS A 179 0.68 10.32 5.75
CA HIS A 179 -0.42 9.63 6.42
C HIS A 179 -1.23 8.77 5.44
N LYS A 180 -1.76 9.37 4.36
CA LYS A 180 -2.67 8.68 3.43
C LYS A 180 -2.03 7.47 2.74
N THR A 181 -0.80 7.61 2.27
CA THR A 181 -0.08 6.59 1.49
C THR A 181 1.11 6.02 2.25
N GLY A 182 1.93 6.89 2.84
CA GLY A 182 3.19 6.53 3.50
C GLY A 182 3.00 5.58 4.67
N ALA A 183 1.99 5.79 5.51
CA ALA A 183 1.74 4.97 6.70
C ALA A 183 1.58 3.47 6.36
N LEU A 184 0.85 3.16 5.28
CA LEU A 184 0.69 1.77 4.83
C LEU A 184 1.96 1.19 4.19
N ILE A 185 2.77 2.01 3.54
CA ILE A 185 4.07 1.59 3.00
C ILE A 185 5.04 1.32 4.15
N GLU A 186 5.12 2.20 5.13
CA GLU A 186 5.96 2.02 6.32
C GLU A 186 5.59 0.77 7.09
N VAL A 187 4.29 0.57 7.37
CA VAL A 187 3.86 -0.61 8.11
C VAL A 187 4.07 -1.89 7.33
N SER A 188 3.97 -1.89 5.99
CA SER A 188 4.27 -3.06 5.16
C SER A 188 5.69 -3.56 5.39
N VAL A 189 6.66 -2.65 5.34
CA VAL A 189 8.07 -2.94 5.63
C VAL A 189 8.25 -3.42 7.07
N LYS A 190 7.64 -2.71 8.04
CA LYS A 190 7.75 -3.05 9.46
C LYS A 190 7.17 -4.42 9.79
N LEU A 191 5.98 -4.75 9.28
CA LEU A 191 5.35 -6.07 9.52
C LEU A 191 6.19 -7.19 8.92
N GLY A 192 6.74 -6.99 7.72
CA GLY A 192 7.66 -7.94 7.10
C GLY A 192 8.93 -8.13 7.92
N ALA A 193 9.55 -7.05 8.37
CA ALA A 193 10.73 -7.10 9.21
C ALA A 193 10.45 -7.86 10.52
N LEU A 194 9.35 -7.59 11.21
CA LEU A 194 8.94 -8.30 12.41
C LEU A 194 8.71 -9.80 12.15
N ALA A 195 8.18 -10.15 10.97
CA ALA A 195 7.92 -11.54 10.60
C ALA A 195 9.21 -12.37 10.48
N SER A 196 10.37 -11.76 10.25
CA SER A 196 11.65 -12.47 10.25
C SER A 196 11.98 -13.11 11.61
N GLY A 197 11.43 -12.54 12.70
CA GLY A 197 11.75 -12.93 14.08
C GLY A 197 13.18 -12.53 14.51
N ARG A 198 13.88 -11.73 13.72
CA ARG A 198 15.32 -11.39 13.90
C ARG A 198 15.61 -9.90 13.88
N ALA A 199 14.59 -9.05 13.70
CA ALA A 199 14.74 -7.62 13.53
C ALA A 199 15.35 -6.95 14.76
N GLU A 200 16.53 -6.36 14.62
CA GLU A 200 17.16 -5.54 15.64
C GLU A 200 16.73 -4.07 15.52
N LYS A 201 16.92 -3.31 16.61
CA LYS A 201 16.43 -1.92 16.70
C LYS A 201 17.04 -1.02 15.61
N ASP A 202 18.32 -1.15 15.31
CA ASP A 202 18.99 -0.32 14.30
C ASP A 202 18.58 -0.70 12.88
N GLU A 203 18.35 -1.99 12.63
CA GLU A 203 17.81 -2.49 11.37
C GLU A 203 16.38 -1.98 11.14
N LEU A 204 15.51 -2.05 12.16
CA LEU A 204 14.15 -1.48 12.08
C LEU A 204 14.17 0.02 11.80
N LYS A 205 15.11 0.77 12.39
CA LYS A 205 15.28 2.21 12.13
C LYS A 205 15.71 2.48 10.69
N SER A 206 16.66 1.69 10.16
CA SER A 206 17.11 1.79 8.78
C SER A 206 16.00 1.46 7.80
N LEU A 207 15.25 0.38 8.03
CA LEU A 207 14.08 0.00 7.23
C LEU A 207 12.95 1.03 7.32
N GLN A 208 12.76 1.68 8.47
CA GLN A 208 11.81 2.78 8.61
C GLN A 208 12.22 3.98 7.75
N THR A 209 13.49 4.39 7.80
CA THR A 209 14.01 5.48 6.95
C THR A 209 13.82 5.16 5.47
N TYR A 210 14.13 3.92 5.07
CA TYR A 210 13.87 3.43 3.72
C TYR A 210 12.39 3.59 3.33
N ALA A 211 11.48 3.07 4.19
CA ALA A 211 10.05 3.05 3.91
C ALA A 211 9.44 4.47 3.83
N GLN A 212 9.90 5.40 4.66
CA GLN A 212 9.49 6.80 4.61
C GLN A 212 9.89 7.47 3.30
N ALA A 213 11.13 7.25 2.86
CA ALA A 213 11.63 7.81 1.62
C ALA A 213 10.87 7.25 0.39
N ILE A 214 10.68 5.92 0.29
CA ILE A 214 9.97 5.33 -0.85
C ILE A 214 8.46 5.63 -0.83
N GLY A 215 7.86 5.77 0.34
CA GLY A 215 6.44 6.14 0.47
C GLY A 215 6.16 7.51 -0.10
N LEU A 216 7.05 8.47 0.18
CA LEU A 216 6.96 9.81 -0.39
C LEU A 216 7.33 9.82 -1.87
N ALA A 217 8.41 9.11 -2.28
CA ALA A 217 8.82 8.99 -3.67
C ALA A 217 7.71 8.38 -4.54
N PHE A 218 6.96 7.41 -4.00
CA PHE A 218 5.81 6.80 -4.68
C PHE A 218 4.77 7.85 -5.06
N GLN A 219 4.44 8.75 -4.14
CA GLN A 219 3.44 9.78 -4.37
C GLN A 219 3.96 10.89 -5.30
N VAL A 220 5.20 11.34 -5.10
CA VAL A 220 5.83 12.32 -6.02
C VAL A 220 5.84 11.78 -7.45
N GLN A 221 6.14 10.49 -7.64
CA GLN A 221 6.15 9.85 -8.96
C GLN A 221 4.73 9.68 -9.53
N ASP A 222 3.72 9.39 -8.70
CA ASP A 222 2.31 9.37 -9.15
C ASP A 222 1.88 10.73 -9.69
N ASP A 223 2.21 11.81 -8.98
CA ASP A 223 1.89 13.18 -9.40
C ASP A 223 2.61 13.57 -10.71
N ILE A 224 3.88 13.14 -10.87
CA ILE A 224 4.65 13.34 -12.12
C ILE A 224 3.99 12.60 -13.27
N LEU A 225 3.61 11.34 -13.06
CA LEU A 225 2.98 10.51 -14.09
C LEU A 225 1.59 11.05 -14.49
N ASP A 226 0.83 11.63 -13.58
CA ASP A 226 -0.46 12.26 -13.90
C ASP A 226 -0.31 13.43 -14.89
N VAL A 227 0.84 14.13 -14.86
CA VAL A 227 1.14 15.23 -15.78
C VAL A 227 1.74 14.73 -17.10
N GLU A 228 2.64 13.72 -17.07
CA GLU A 228 3.45 13.32 -18.24
C GLU A 228 2.86 12.19 -19.10
N SER A 229 2.09 11.28 -18.46
CA SER A 229 1.60 10.09 -19.16
C SER A 229 0.27 10.36 -19.86
N ASP A 230 0.06 9.74 -21.02
CA ASP A 230 -1.23 9.74 -21.71
C ASP A 230 -2.28 8.88 -21.00
N THR A 231 -3.55 9.10 -21.35
CA THR A 231 -4.69 8.39 -20.77
C THR A 231 -4.63 6.87 -20.98
N GLU A 232 -4.07 6.39 -22.09
CA GLU A 232 -3.95 4.94 -22.38
C GLU A 232 -2.95 4.28 -21.44
N THR A 233 -1.83 4.94 -21.17
CA THR A 233 -0.76 4.44 -20.28
C THR A 233 -1.17 4.46 -18.82
N LEU A 234 -1.89 5.51 -18.37
CA LEU A 234 -2.31 5.67 -16.96
C LEU A 234 -3.47 4.75 -16.56
N GLY A 235 -4.33 4.35 -17.50
CA GLY A 235 -5.58 3.64 -17.19
C GLY A 235 -6.62 4.50 -16.43
N LYS A 236 -6.38 5.81 -16.29
CA LYS A 236 -7.28 6.87 -15.81
C LYS A 236 -7.11 8.11 -16.71
N ARG A 237 -8.03 9.09 -16.62
CA ARG A 237 -7.88 10.34 -17.37
C ARG A 237 -6.62 11.10 -16.94
N GLN A 238 -5.80 11.51 -17.91
CA GLN A 238 -4.66 12.40 -17.67
C GLN A 238 -5.13 13.72 -17.03
N GLY A 239 -4.36 14.23 -16.06
CA GLY A 239 -4.69 15.48 -15.36
C GLY A 239 -5.92 15.37 -14.46
N ALA A 240 -6.28 14.16 -14.01
CA ALA A 240 -7.42 13.95 -13.12
C ALA A 240 -7.27 14.72 -11.80
N ASP A 241 -6.06 14.83 -11.27
CA ASP A 241 -5.77 15.56 -10.03
C ASP A 241 -5.86 17.07 -10.25
N ILE A 242 -5.42 17.58 -11.41
CA ILE A 242 -5.60 18.98 -11.81
C ILE A 242 -7.09 19.32 -11.97
N ALA A 243 -7.86 18.43 -12.62
CA ALA A 243 -9.30 18.62 -12.82
C ALA A 243 -10.10 18.62 -11.50
N ARG A 244 -9.56 17.97 -10.44
CA ARG A 244 -10.13 17.95 -9.09
C ARG A 244 -9.56 19.04 -8.16
N ASP A 245 -8.76 19.98 -8.70
CA ASP A 245 -8.11 21.06 -7.94
C ASP A 245 -7.28 20.55 -6.74
N LYS A 246 -6.65 19.36 -6.90
CA LYS A 246 -5.79 18.74 -5.88
C LYS A 246 -4.39 19.34 -5.92
N PRO A 247 -3.79 19.64 -4.77
CA PRO A 247 -2.39 20.07 -4.70
C PRO A 247 -1.45 18.92 -5.07
N THR A 248 -0.52 19.16 -6.01
CA THR A 248 0.46 18.18 -6.48
C THR A 248 1.88 18.72 -6.45
N TYR A 249 2.90 17.85 -6.39
CA TYR A 249 4.30 18.25 -6.41
C TYR A 249 4.69 19.02 -7.67
N PRO A 250 4.30 18.62 -8.91
CA PRO A 250 4.57 19.41 -10.10
C PRO A 250 3.94 20.80 -10.07
N ALA A 251 2.74 20.97 -9.50
CA ALA A 251 2.10 22.28 -9.36
C ALA A 251 2.82 23.18 -8.36
N LEU A 252 3.38 22.62 -7.28
CA LEU A 252 4.07 23.38 -6.23
C LEU A 252 5.52 23.72 -6.59
N LEU A 253 6.26 22.75 -7.12
CA LEU A 253 7.72 22.85 -7.32
C LEU A 253 8.10 23.12 -8.78
N GLY A 254 7.21 22.82 -9.72
CA GLY A 254 7.54 22.62 -11.12
C GLY A 254 7.99 21.19 -11.41
N LEU A 255 7.78 20.74 -12.65
CA LEU A 255 7.99 19.35 -13.05
C LEU A 255 9.44 18.86 -12.85
N ASP A 256 10.43 19.68 -13.25
CA ASP A 256 11.85 19.33 -13.15
C ASP A 256 12.32 19.21 -11.69
N ALA A 257 11.85 20.10 -10.82
CA ALA A 257 12.17 20.03 -9.39
C ALA A 257 11.46 18.84 -8.71
N ALA A 258 10.23 18.49 -9.11
CA ALA A 258 9.54 17.30 -8.62
C ALA A 258 10.30 16.02 -9.02
N LYS A 259 10.81 15.94 -10.25
CA LYS A 259 11.67 14.81 -10.71
C LYS A 259 12.97 14.73 -9.91
N ALA A 260 13.64 15.84 -9.69
CA ALA A 260 14.85 15.88 -8.88
C ALA A 260 14.58 15.40 -7.44
N TYR A 261 13.45 15.81 -6.88
CA TYR A 261 13.03 15.39 -5.54
C TYR A 261 12.73 13.89 -5.45
N ALA A 262 12.07 13.30 -6.46
CA ALA A 262 11.85 11.86 -6.53
C ALA A 262 13.17 11.07 -6.54
N LEU A 263 14.17 11.55 -7.30
CA LEU A 263 15.51 10.96 -7.34
C LEU A 263 16.24 11.08 -5.99
N GLU A 264 16.15 12.21 -5.32
CA GLU A 264 16.72 12.42 -3.98
C GLU A 264 16.11 11.44 -2.96
N LEU A 265 14.80 11.28 -2.95
CA LEU A 265 14.11 10.34 -2.08
C LEU A 265 14.53 8.88 -2.35
N ARG A 266 14.69 8.49 -3.62
CA ARG A 266 15.25 7.18 -4.00
C ARG A 266 16.65 6.99 -3.42
N ASP A 267 17.50 7.98 -3.55
CA ASP A 267 18.88 7.89 -3.08
C ASP A 267 18.96 7.85 -1.55
N GLN A 268 18.08 8.55 -0.84
CA GLN A 268 17.89 8.42 0.61
C GLN A 268 17.48 7.00 1.00
N ALA A 269 16.53 6.40 0.27
CA ALA A 269 16.10 5.02 0.49
C ALA A 269 17.25 4.03 0.29
N LEU A 270 17.99 4.16 -0.81
CA LEU A 270 19.15 3.30 -1.09
C LEU A 270 20.27 3.46 -0.04
N HIS A 271 20.47 4.69 0.45
CA HIS A 271 21.44 4.95 1.52
C HIS A 271 21.06 4.25 2.83
N ALA A 272 19.76 4.26 3.20
CA ALA A 272 19.26 3.58 4.40
C ALA A 272 19.50 2.06 4.36
N LEU A 273 19.60 1.47 3.17
CA LEU A 273 19.85 0.04 2.99
C LEU A 273 21.33 -0.35 2.92
N ARG A 274 22.27 0.59 3.07
CA ARG A 274 23.71 0.27 3.04
C ARG A 274 24.19 -0.74 4.10
N PRO A 275 23.61 -0.77 5.32
CA PRO A 275 24.01 -1.77 6.32
C PRO A 275 23.61 -3.21 5.98
N PHE A 276 22.65 -3.40 5.05
CA PHE A 276 22.13 -4.71 4.68
C PHE A 276 22.95 -5.34 3.55
N ASP A 277 23.04 -6.66 3.57
CA ASP A 277 23.71 -7.46 2.56
C ASP A 277 22.90 -7.62 1.23
N ALA A 278 23.24 -8.62 0.43
CA ALA A 278 22.57 -8.90 -0.85
C ALA A 278 21.12 -9.35 -0.68
N ALA A 279 20.69 -9.82 0.48
CA ALA A 279 19.30 -10.20 0.73
C ALA A 279 18.33 -8.99 0.65
N ALA A 280 18.85 -7.77 0.85
CA ALA A 280 18.06 -6.54 0.67
C ALA A 280 18.00 -6.03 -0.78
N GLU A 281 18.56 -6.75 -1.77
CA GLU A 281 18.50 -6.30 -3.17
C GLU A 281 17.08 -6.14 -3.71
N PRO A 282 16.06 -6.96 -3.33
CA PRO A 282 14.68 -6.71 -3.71
C PRO A 282 14.15 -5.35 -3.23
N LEU A 283 14.53 -4.89 -2.01
CA LEU A 283 14.16 -3.56 -1.52
C LEU A 283 14.84 -2.44 -2.34
N ARG A 284 16.13 -2.61 -2.70
CA ARG A 284 16.85 -1.65 -3.54
C ARG A 284 16.24 -1.55 -4.95
N ASP A 285 15.89 -2.70 -5.52
CA ASP A 285 15.23 -2.77 -6.83
C ASP A 285 13.83 -2.14 -6.79
N LEU A 286 13.07 -2.32 -5.70
CA LEU A 286 11.77 -1.66 -5.52
C LEU A 286 11.91 -0.13 -5.43
N ALA A 287 12.92 0.39 -4.73
CA ALA A 287 13.18 1.83 -4.67
C ALA A 287 13.48 2.42 -6.06
N ARG A 288 14.30 1.74 -6.86
CA ARG A 288 14.58 2.13 -8.25
C ARG A 288 13.31 2.06 -9.10
N TYR A 289 12.58 0.94 -9.05
CA TYR A 289 11.36 0.72 -9.81
C TYR A 289 10.29 1.78 -9.55
N ILE A 290 10.09 2.18 -8.28
CA ILE A 290 9.08 3.18 -7.89
C ILE A 290 9.32 4.51 -8.62
N VAL A 291 10.58 4.94 -8.76
CA VAL A 291 10.92 6.23 -9.38
C VAL A 291 11.07 6.11 -10.91
N ASP A 292 11.55 4.95 -11.41
CA ASP A 292 11.81 4.75 -12.83
C ASP A 292 10.57 4.26 -13.62
N ARG A 293 9.46 3.92 -12.96
CA ARG A 293 8.24 3.44 -13.61
C ARG A 293 7.61 4.51 -14.49
N ARG A 294 6.94 4.04 -15.55
CA ARG A 294 6.23 4.88 -16.54
C ARG A 294 4.71 4.75 -16.45
N ASN A 295 4.22 3.88 -15.56
CA ASN A 295 2.81 3.60 -15.34
C ASN A 295 2.57 3.07 -13.91
#